data_e16246749f40a1819d0b4156d43e03a8
#
_entry.id   e16246749f40a1819d0b4156d43e03a8
#
_cell.length_a   1.000
_cell.length_b   1.000
_cell.length_c   1.000
_cell.angle_alpha   90.00
_cell.angle_beta   90.00
_cell.angle_gamma   90.00
#
_symmetry.space_group_name_H-M   'P 1'
#
loop_
_entity.id
_entity.type
_entity.pdbx_description
1 polymer ?
#
loop_
_entity_poly.entity_id
_entity_poly.type
_entity_poly.pdbx_seq_one_letter_code
_entity_poly.pdbx_strand_id
1 'polypeptide(L)'
;MKKIIGIICASLLLFNAFAQDPSYDELTGGLNTITTAVPFLLISPDSKAGAMGDVGVATTPDANSMHWNPAKLAFVDDDMGFSMSYVPWLRALVPDINLSYLAGYKKLNDNEAIGLELRYFSLGDITFTDIVGNTLGQYKPSEFALGTSYSRKLSDNFSLAISGRYIYSNLTGGQLAGGIPTVAGQSIAADISAYYTNPIRIGGKDIDLAFGGNISNIGSKLGYTETSDKDFIPINLRLGTAIGTEFDEYNKMSFAFDINKLLVPTPPVYDGTGTD
;
A
#
# COMPACT_ATOMS: atom_id res chain seq x y z
N MET A 1 -14.37 -30.16 -21.38
CA MET A 1 -13.49 -29.38 -20.49
C MET A 1 -12.31 -28.73 -21.20
N LYS A 2 -11.46 -29.41 -22.01
CA LYS A 2 -10.33 -28.76 -22.73
C LYS A 2 -10.75 -27.61 -23.68
N LYS A 3 -11.95 -27.67 -24.29
CA LYS A 3 -12.47 -26.61 -25.16
C LYS A 3 -12.95 -25.35 -24.41
N ILE A 4 -13.40 -25.48 -23.16
CA ILE A 4 -13.87 -24.37 -22.32
C ILE A 4 -12.68 -23.55 -21.80
N ILE A 5 -11.58 -24.21 -21.41
CA ILE A 5 -10.34 -23.56 -20.98
C ILE A 5 -9.72 -22.76 -22.14
N GLY A 6 -9.76 -23.30 -23.36
CA GLY A 6 -9.29 -22.60 -24.55
C GLY A 6 -10.10 -21.33 -24.88
N ILE A 7 -11.40 -21.32 -24.61
CA ILE A 7 -12.27 -20.16 -24.83
C ILE A 7 -12.04 -19.07 -23.79
N ILE A 8 -11.81 -19.45 -22.53
CA ILE A 8 -11.49 -18.48 -21.44
C ILE A 8 -10.12 -17.85 -21.67
N CYS A 9 -9.10 -18.61 -22.08
CA CYS A 9 -7.80 -18.04 -22.45
C CYS A 9 -7.87 -17.15 -23.70
N ALA A 10 -8.70 -17.48 -24.69
CA ALA A 10 -8.87 -16.67 -25.89
C ALA A 10 -9.66 -15.37 -25.63
N SER A 11 -10.62 -15.37 -24.70
CA SER A 11 -11.36 -14.15 -24.32
C SER A 11 -10.52 -13.17 -23.50
N LEU A 12 -9.52 -13.63 -22.76
CA LEU A 12 -8.57 -12.75 -22.06
C LEU A 12 -7.59 -12.05 -23.01
N LEU A 13 -7.39 -12.56 -24.22
CA LEU A 13 -6.52 -11.94 -25.23
C LEU A 13 -7.26 -10.90 -26.10
N LEU A 14 -8.58 -10.75 -25.95
CA LEU A 14 -9.39 -9.78 -26.70
C LEU A 14 -9.64 -8.47 -25.96
N PHE A 15 -9.04 -8.24 -24.81
CA PHE A 15 -8.94 -6.90 -24.26
C PHE A 15 -7.97 -6.12 -25.14
N ASN A 16 -8.54 -5.45 -26.16
CA ASN A 16 -7.85 -4.37 -26.82
C ASN A 16 -7.50 -3.35 -25.75
N ALA A 17 -6.24 -3.32 -25.33
CA ALA A 17 -5.70 -2.18 -24.63
C ALA A 17 -5.79 -1.03 -25.64
N PHE A 18 -6.84 -0.22 -25.57
CA PHE A 18 -6.83 1.09 -26.17
C PHE A 18 -5.78 1.88 -25.39
N ALA A 19 -4.54 1.82 -25.85
CA ALA A 19 -3.58 2.86 -25.55
C ALA A 19 -4.26 4.13 -26.08
N GLN A 20 -4.71 4.99 -25.18
CA GLN A 20 -5.11 6.33 -25.56
C GLN A 20 -3.87 6.95 -26.18
N ASP A 21 -3.94 7.36 -27.45
CA ASP A 21 -2.91 8.21 -28.01
C ASP A 21 -2.88 9.48 -27.14
N PRO A 22 -1.75 9.77 -26.46
CA PRO A 22 -1.66 10.97 -25.63
C PRO A 22 -1.96 12.18 -26.52
N SER A 23 -2.85 13.04 -26.06
CA SER A 23 -3.14 14.28 -26.77
C SER A 23 -1.87 15.14 -26.87
N TYR A 24 -1.77 16.01 -27.85
CA TYR A 24 -0.61 16.89 -28.05
C TYR A 24 -0.34 17.74 -26.80
N ASP A 25 -1.37 18.11 -26.04
CA ASP A 25 -1.30 18.84 -24.78
C ASP A 25 -0.69 17.99 -23.64
N GLU A 26 -0.93 16.66 -23.63
CA GLU A 26 -0.28 15.72 -22.71
C GLU A 26 1.21 15.53 -23.02
N LEU A 27 1.61 15.64 -24.28
CA LEU A 27 3.01 15.55 -24.70
C LEU A 27 3.80 16.86 -24.50
N THR A 28 3.13 18.02 -24.43
CA THR A 28 3.77 19.34 -24.36
C THR A 28 3.95 19.92 -22.96
N GLY A 29 3.67 19.16 -21.91
CA GLY A 29 4.04 19.57 -20.53
C GLY A 29 2.90 19.69 -19.53
N GLY A 30 1.71 19.29 -19.90
CA GLY A 30 0.59 19.16 -18.96
C GLY A 30 0.59 17.85 -18.16
N LEU A 31 1.76 17.32 -17.75
CA LEU A 31 1.81 16.17 -16.85
C LEU A 31 1.21 16.57 -15.50
N ASN A 32 -0.10 16.38 -15.37
CA ASN A 32 -0.81 16.59 -14.11
C ASN A 32 -0.62 15.37 -13.21
N THR A 33 0.58 15.27 -12.62
CA THR A 33 0.94 14.18 -11.72
C THR A 33 0.17 14.28 -10.42
N ILE A 34 -0.48 13.18 -10.04
CA ILE A 34 -1.13 13.09 -8.74
C ILE A 34 -0.04 13.10 -7.67
N THR A 35 -0.04 14.12 -6.81
CA THR A 35 0.81 14.22 -5.63
C THR A 35 0.00 13.91 -4.39
N THR A 36 0.62 13.25 -3.42
CA THR A 36 0.00 12.94 -2.12
C THR A 36 0.97 13.24 -1.01
N ALA A 37 0.44 13.64 0.15
CA ALA A 37 1.22 13.61 1.37
C ALA A 37 1.54 12.16 1.76
N VAL A 38 2.60 11.96 2.52
CA VAL A 38 3.00 10.68 3.16
C VAL A 38 3.01 9.45 2.21
N PRO A 39 3.67 9.54 1.04
CA PRO A 39 3.69 8.46 0.06
C PRO A 39 4.37 7.17 0.58
N PHE A 40 5.13 7.24 1.67
CA PHE A 40 5.77 6.08 2.31
C PHE A 40 4.76 4.98 2.71
N LEU A 41 3.48 5.34 2.86
CA LEU A 41 2.41 4.38 3.16
C LEU A 41 2.18 3.37 2.03
N LEU A 42 2.58 3.69 0.81
CA LEU A 42 2.43 2.80 -0.36
C LEU A 42 3.64 1.89 -0.59
N ILE A 43 4.77 2.16 0.08
CA ILE A 43 5.99 1.34 -0.09
C ILE A 43 5.71 -0.07 0.44
N SER A 44 6.01 -1.08 -0.40
CA SER A 44 5.95 -2.49 -0.03
C SER A 44 6.92 -2.79 1.12
N PRO A 45 6.43 -3.27 2.28
CA PRO A 45 7.29 -3.42 3.44
C PRO A 45 7.97 -4.77 3.54
N ASP A 46 7.55 -5.79 2.78
CA ASP A 46 8.02 -7.15 2.95
C ASP A 46 8.69 -7.73 1.70
N SER A 47 9.70 -8.56 1.93
CA SER A 47 10.52 -9.15 0.87
C SER A 47 9.77 -10.20 0.04
N LYS A 48 8.76 -10.88 0.61
CA LYS A 48 7.97 -11.89 -0.11
C LYS A 48 7.14 -11.22 -1.21
N ALA A 49 6.37 -10.20 -0.86
CA ALA A 49 5.58 -9.46 -1.83
C ALA A 49 6.47 -8.69 -2.81
N GLY A 50 7.57 -8.07 -2.34
CA GLY A 50 8.54 -7.39 -3.19
C GLY A 50 9.17 -8.32 -4.24
N ALA A 51 9.50 -9.57 -3.87
CA ALA A 51 10.01 -10.57 -4.81
C ALA A 51 8.96 -11.06 -5.82
N MET A 52 7.67 -10.91 -5.50
CA MET A 52 6.54 -11.30 -6.38
C MET A 52 5.98 -10.12 -7.19
N GLY A 53 6.63 -8.97 -7.21
CA GLY A 53 6.17 -7.78 -7.94
C GLY A 53 5.09 -6.98 -7.19
N ASP A 54 5.22 -6.90 -5.86
CA ASP A 54 4.33 -6.14 -4.96
C ASP A 54 2.86 -6.61 -4.99
N VAL A 55 2.66 -7.91 -5.07
CA VAL A 55 1.34 -8.55 -4.94
C VAL A 55 1.15 -9.11 -3.53
N GLY A 56 -0.03 -8.90 -2.94
CA GLY A 56 -0.26 -9.32 -1.57
C GLY A 56 -1.72 -9.38 -1.12
N VAL A 57 -2.64 -8.83 -1.91
CA VAL A 57 -4.04 -8.63 -1.51
C VAL A 57 -4.78 -9.96 -1.33
N ALA A 58 -4.48 -10.96 -2.14
CA ALA A 58 -5.12 -12.27 -2.11
C ALA A 58 -4.15 -13.43 -1.80
N THR A 59 -2.88 -13.16 -1.56
CA THR A 59 -1.87 -14.19 -1.21
C THR A 59 -2.17 -14.84 0.13
N THR A 60 -1.48 -15.96 0.42
CA THR A 60 -1.60 -16.70 1.70
C THR A 60 -1.50 -15.75 2.91
N PRO A 61 -2.41 -15.89 3.91
CA PRO A 61 -2.40 -15.08 5.13
C PRO A 61 -1.09 -15.19 5.90
N ASP A 62 -0.58 -14.06 6.39
CA ASP A 62 0.59 -13.95 7.26
C ASP A 62 0.56 -12.61 8.03
N ALA A 63 1.57 -12.31 8.85
CA ALA A 63 1.64 -11.06 9.61
C ALA A 63 1.71 -9.80 8.70
N ASN A 64 2.27 -9.91 7.48
CA ASN A 64 2.36 -8.81 6.53
C ASN A 64 1.00 -8.50 5.88
N SER A 65 -0.02 -9.34 6.11
CA SER A 65 -1.39 -9.07 5.70
C SER A 65 -1.92 -7.73 6.25
N MET A 66 -1.34 -7.22 7.34
CA MET A 66 -1.63 -5.88 7.87
C MET A 66 -1.46 -4.78 6.82
N HIS A 67 -0.45 -4.88 5.94
CA HIS A 67 -0.24 -3.92 4.85
C HIS A 67 -1.14 -4.17 3.65
N TRP A 68 -1.31 -5.45 3.27
CA TRP A 68 -1.91 -5.80 2.00
C TRP A 68 -3.42 -5.90 2.07
N ASN A 69 -3.92 -6.67 3.02
CA ASN A 69 -5.33 -6.98 3.23
C ASN A 69 -5.55 -7.55 4.64
N PRO A 70 -5.87 -6.73 5.62
CA PRO A 70 -6.08 -7.17 7.01
C PRO A 70 -7.18 -8.24 7.18
N ALA A 71 -8.14 -8.34 6.26
CA ALA A 71 -9.17 -9.39 6.33
C ALA A 71 -8.60 -10.81 6.27
N LYS A 72 -7.41 -10.99 5.69
CA LYS A 72 -6.69 -12.28 5.65
C LYS A 72 -6.34 -12.78 7.04
N LEU A 73 -6.15 -11.89 8.03
CA LEU A 73 -5.78 -12.28 9.39
C LEU A 73 -6.82 -13.16 10.08
N ALA A 74 -8.07 -13.16 9.63
CA ALA A 74 -9.08 -14.09 10.12
C ALA A 74 -8.80 -15.54 9.70
N PHE A 75 -7.96 -15.78 8.70
CA PHE A 75 -7.64 -17.09 8.13
C PHE A 75 -6.20 -17.55 8.43
N VAL A 76 -5.50 -16.88 9.33
CA VAL A 76 -4.16 -17.36 9.76
C VAL A 76 -4.28 -18.68 10.53
N ASP A 77 -3.30 -19.55 10.36
CA ASP A 77 -3.30 -20.86 11.02
C ASP A 77 -2.85 -20.73 12.49
N ASP A 78 -1.76 -20.04 12.74
CA ASP A 78 -1.16 -19.87 14.06
C ASP A 78 -1.95 -18.88 14.93
N ASP A 79 -1.93 -19.08 16.26
CA ASP A 79 -2.60 -18.20 17.22
C ASP A 79 -2.02 -16.79 17.25
N MET A 80 -0.73 -16.64 16.96
CA MET A 80 -0.03 -15.37 16.86
C MET A 80 1.14 -15.45 15.90
N GLY A 81 1.44 -14.33 15.28
CA GLY A 81 2.62 -14.22 14.42
C GLY A 81 3.12 -12.79 14.40
N PHE A 82 4.38 -12.62 14.07
CA PHE A 82 4.98 -11.32 13.85
C PHE A 82 5.94 -11.34 12.67
N SER A 83 6.16 -10.18 12.08
CA SER A 83 7.12 -9.97 11.00
C SER A 83 7.85 -8.66 11.25
N MET A 84 9.15 -8.67 10.97
CA MET A 84 9.99 -7.47 10.97
C MET A 84 10.73 -7.40 9.65
N SER A 85 10.71 -6.22 9.02
CA SER A 85 11.36 -5.99 7.75
C SER A 85 12.15 -4.69 7.78
N TYR A 86 13.24 -4.66 7.05
CA TYR A 86 14.04 -3.48 6.78
C TYR A 86 14.23 -3.35 5.26
N VAL A 87 13.73 -2.26 4.71
CA VAL A 87 13.75 -2.00 3.26
C VAL A 87 14.64 -0.79 3.00
N PRO A 88 15.87 -0.97 2.49
CA PRO A 88 16.70 0.14 2.01
C PRO A 88 16.06 0.72 0.75
N TRP A 89 15.54 1.94 0.85
CA TRP A 89 14.84 2.60 -0.23
C TRP A 89 15.79 3.45 -1.06
N LEU A 90 15.74 3.31 -2.38
CA LEU A 90 16.59 4.05 -3.33
C LEU A 90 18.10 3.99 -3.02
N ARG A 91 18.59 2.91 -2.41
CA ARG A 91 19.95 2.78 -1.88
C ARG A 91 21.05 3.10 -2.90
N ALA A 92 20.79 2.87 -4.19
CA ALA A 92 21.75 3.20 -5.25
C ALA A 92 21.92 4.71 -5.47
N LEU A 93 20.96 5.53 -5.05
CA LEU A 93 20.97 6.98 -5.19
C LEU A 93 21.28 7.65 -3.84
N VAL A 94 20.65 7.22 -2.76
CA VAL A 94 20.77 7.79 -1.41
C VAL A 94 20.89 6.63 -0.42
N PRO A 95 22.06 6.44 0.23
CA PRO A 95 22.34 5.22 0.99
C PRO A 95 21.64 5.12 2.35
N ASP A 96 21.11 6.22 2.88
CA ASP A 96 20.58 6.35 4.24
C ASP A 96 19.04 6.46 4.34
N ILE A 97 18.33 6.35 3.19
CA ILE A 97 16.86 6.27 3.17
C ILE A 97 16.44 4.81 3.39
N ASN A 98 15.55 4.60 4.35
CA ASN A 98 15.06 3.26 4.67
C ASN A 98 13.67 3.25 5.30
N LEU A 99 12.95 2.15 5.08
CA LEU A 99 11.71 1.82 5.76
C LEU A 99 11.94 0.65 6.72
N SER A 100 11.65 0.85 7.98
CA SER A 100 11.54 -0.21 8.98
C SER A 100 10.07 -0.53 9.21
N TYR A 101 9.72 -1.81 9.18
CA TYR A 101 8.36 -2.29 9.31
C TYR A 101 8.28 -3.40 10.35
N LEU A 102 7.32 -3.30 11.25
CA LEU A 102 6.96 -4.31 12.22
C LEU A 102 5.47 -4.57 12.11
N ALA A 103 5.08 -5.81 11.99
CA ALA A 103 3.69 -6.23 12.00
C ALA A 103 3.50 -7.48 12.86
N GLY A 104 2.34 -7.61 13.44
CA GLY A 104 1.97 -8.80 14.20
C GLY A 104 0.47 -8.95 14.29
N TYR A 105 0.06 -10.15 14.59
CA TYR A 105 -1.35 -10.49 14.81
C TYR A 105 -1.50 -11.45 15.98
N LYS A 106 -2.73 -11.46 16.52
CA LYS A 106 -3.18 -12.44 17.49
C LYS A 106 -4.63 -12.85 17.18
N LYS A 107 -4.87 -14.15 17.11
CA LYS A 107 -6.24 -14.70 17.08
C LYS A 107 -6.89 -14.47 18.44
N LEU A 108 -8.12 -13.99 18.43
CA LEU A 108 -8.97 -13.90 19.62
C LEU A 108 -9.78 -15.19 19.80
N ASN A 109 -10.15 -15.81 18.69
CA ASN A 109 -10.83 -17.08 18.57
C ASN A 109 -10.70 -17.59 17.11
N ASP A 110 -11.35 -18.69 16.75
CA ASP A 110 -11.28 -19.30 15.42
C ASP A 110 -11.81 -18.40 14.29
N ASN A 111 -12.56 -17.36 14.63
CA ASN A 111 -13.21 -16.49 13.65
C ASN A 111 -12.69 -15.05 13.68
N GLU A 112 -11.89 -14.67 14.67
CA GLU A 112 -11.53 -13.28 14.90
C GLU A 112 -10.04 -13.13 15.19
N ALA A 113 -9.44 -12.11 14.62
CA ALA A 113 -8.06 -11.75 14.89
C ALA A 113 -7.90 -10.21 14.97
N ILE A 114 -6.92 -9.80 15.77
CA ILE A 114 -6.44 -8.42 15.81
C ILE A 114 -5.02 -8.36 15.24
N GLY A 115 -4.72 -7.24 14.60
CA GLY A 115 -3.40 -6.96 14.08
C GLY A 115 -2.87 -5.61 14.55
N LEU A 116 -1.55 -5.50 14.59
CA LEU A 116 -0.82 -4.27 14.86
C LEU A 116 0.28 -4.11 13.83
N GLU A 117 0.54 -2.87 13.41
CA GLU A 117 1.68 -2.54 12.56
C GLU A 117 2.34 -1.23 13.01
N LEU A 118 3.65 -1.14 12.81
CA LEU A 118 4.43 0.08 12.95
C LEU A 118 5.30 0.20 11.70
N ARG A 119 5.25 1.37 11.08
CA ARG A 119 6.14 1.78 9.99
C ARG A 119 6.94 2.97 10.44
N TYR A 120 8.23 2.94 10.18
CA TYR A 120 9.12 4.07 10.38
C TYR A 120 9.95 4.27 9.12
N PHE A 121 9.80 5.45 8.51
CA PHE A 121 10.50 5.84 7.29
C PHE A 121 11.48 6.95 7.61
N SER A 122 12.77 6.68 7.41
CA SER A 122 13.86 7.64 7.54
C SER A 122 14.25 8.13 6.16
N LEU A 123 14.31 9.45 5.99
CA LEU A 123 14.73 10.05 4.72
C LEU A 123 16.24 10.41 4.71
N GLY A 124 17.00 9.93 5.71
CA GLY A 124 18.42 10.21 5.80
C GLY A 124 18.74 11.57 6.42
N ASP A 125 20.02 11.97 6.33
CA ASP A 125 20.49 13.23 6.89
C ASP A 125 20.47 14.34 5.83
N ILE A 126 19.73 15.42 6.09
CA ILE A 126 19.64 16.59 5.21
C ILE A 126 20.42 17.73 5.83
N THR A 127 21.35 18.31 5.05
CA THR A 127 22.07 19.54 5.42
C THR A 127 21.36 20.74 4.82
N PHE A 128 20.85 21.61 5.66
CA PHE A 128 20.26 22.88 5.22
C PHE A 128 21.37 23.91 4.96
N THR A 129 21.26 24.61 3.85
CA THR A 129 22.20 25.67 3.45
C THR A 129 21.45 26.97 3.18
N ASP A 130 22.14 28.10 3.36
CA ASP A 130 21.66 29.40 2.87
C ASP A 130 21.84 29.50 1.34
N ILE A 131 21.41 30.63 0.76
CA ILE A 131 21.51 30.88 -0.69
C ILE A 131 22.94 30.99 -1.23
N VAL A 132 23.93 31.13 -0.35
CA VAL A 132 25.36 31.18 -0.71
C VAL A 132 26.10 29.90 -0.36
N GLY A 133 25.38 28.88 0.14
CA GLY A 133 25.91 27.54 0.41
C GLY A 133 26.47 27.32 1.82
N ASN A 134 26.34 28.27 2.73
CA ASN A 134 26.74 28.07 4.14
C ASN A 134 25.79 27.11 4.83
N THR A 135 26.32 26.18 5.61
CA THR A 135 25.52 25.25 6.42
C THR A 135 24.75 25.98 7.52
N LEU A 136 23.43 25.87 7.49
CA LEU A 136 22.52 26.39 8.52
C LEU A 136 22.26 25.36 9.62
N GLY A 137 22.32 24.05 9.31
CA GLY A 137 22.09 22.97 10.23
C GLY A 137 21.90 21.63 9.54
N GLN A 138 21.81 20.58 10.35
CA GLN A 138 21.47 19.22 9.89
C GLN A 138 20.17 18.78 10.53
N TYR A 139 19.37 18.05 9.77
CA TYR A 139 18.11 17.49 10.24
C TYR A 139 17.90 16.12 9.62
N LYS A 140 17.26 15.22 10.35
CA LYS A 140 16.90 13.89 9.90
C LYS A 140 15.38 13.77 9.76
N PRO A 141 14.81 14.04 8.57
CA PRO A 141 13.39 13.89 8.33
C PRO A 141 12.95 12.46 8.56
N SER A 142 11.79 12.32 9.16
CA SER A 142 11.22 11.00 9.40
C SER A 142 9.70 11.03 9.42
N GLU A 143 9.14 9.90 9.05
CA GLU A 143 7.71 9.67 9.06
C GLU A 143 7.43 8.34 9.77
N PHE A 144 6.31 8.25 10.47
CA PHE A 144 5.87 6.98 11.00
C PHE A 144 4.35 6.81 10.93
N ALA A 145 3.91 5.57 10.93
CA ALA A 145 2.51 5.21 11.03
C ALA A 145 2.34 4.03 11.98
N LEU A 146 1.38 4.16 12.90
CA LEU A 146 0.96 3.11 13.82
C LEU A 146 -0.46 2.68 13.46
N GLY A 147 -0.65 1.42 13.14
CA GLY A 147 -1.93 0.86 12.71
C GLY A 147 -2.39 -0.30 13.58
N THR A 148 -3.69 -0.45 13.69
CA THR A 148 -4.35 -1.61 14.29
C THR A 148 -5.49 -2.07 13.39
N SER A 149 -5.78 -3.37 13.40
CA SER A 149 -6.90 -3.95 12.65
C SER A 149 -7.68 -4.94 13.50
N TYR A 150 -8.97 -5.06 13.15
CA TYR A 150 -9.82 -6.14 13.60
C TYR A 150 -10.41 -6.84 12.38
N SER A 151 -10.22 -8.15 12.31
CA SER A 151 -10.71 -9.00 11.23
C SER A 151 -11.62 -10.09 11.76
N ARG A 152 -12.66 -10.43 10.98
CA ARG A 152 -13.64 -11.44 11.35
C ARG A 152 -14.11 -12.26 10.16
N LYS A 153 -14.12 -13.60 10.32
CA LYS A 153 -14.84 -14.50 9.41
C LYS A 153 -16.34 -14.27 9.53
N LEU A 154 -16.99 -14.08 8.41
CA LEU A 154 -18.46 -14.02 8.31
C LEU A 154 -19.04 -15.34 7.81
N SER A 155 -18.20 -16.16 7.17
CA SER A 155 -18.48 -17.55 6.80
C SER A 155 -17.15 -18.33 6.73
N ASP A 156 -17.22 -19.63 6.47
CA ASP A 156 -16.05 -20.49 6.33
C ASP A 156 -15.07 -20.02 5.24
N ASN A 157 -15.57 -19.26 4.27
CA ASN A 157 -14.80 -18.84 3.10
C ASN A 157 -14.61 -17.31 3.00
N PHE A 158 -15.25 -16.51 3.86
CA PHE A 158 -15.28 -15.05 3.69
C PHE A 158 -15.05 -14.31 5.00
N SER A 159 -14.21 -13.29 4.92
CA SER A 159 -13.93 -12.37 6.03
C SER A 159 -13.95 -10.90 5.62
N LEU A 160 -14.17 -10.05 6.60
CA LEU A 160 -14.00 -8.61 6.52
C LEU A 160 -13.05 -8.13 7.60
N ALA A 161 -12.42 -6.99 7.36
CA ALA A 161 -11.68 -6.27 8.40
C ALA A 161 -11.85 -4.77 8.26
N ILE A 162 -11.68 -4.10 9.40
CA ILE A 162 -11.51 -2.66 9.52
C ILE A 162 -10.18 -2.39 10.20
N SER A 163 -9.50 -1.32 9.77
CA SER A 163 -8.26 -0.87 10.41
C SER A 163 -8.32 0.61 10.71
N GLY A 164 -7.58 1.02 11.73
CA GLY A 164 -7.33 2.42 12.05
C GLY A 164 -5.84 2.67 12.07
N ARG A 165 -5.42 3.84 11.57
CA ARG A 165 -4.00 4.22 11.49
C ARG A 165 -3.80 5.67 11.89
N TYR A 166 -2.83 5.91 12.77
CA TYR A 166 -2.28 7.24 13.06
C TYR A 166 -1.01 7.44 12.24
N ILE A 167 -0.88 8.62 11.65
CA ILE A 167 0.20 9.00 10.74
C ILE A 167 0.84 10.27 11.27
N TYR A 168 2.16 10.28 11.33
CA TYR A 168 2.97 11.44 11.70
C TYR A 168 4.10 11.61 10.68
N SER A 169 4.28 12.82 10.18
CA SER A 169 5.31 13.16 9.21
C SER A 169 5.99 14.47 9.61
N ASN A 170 7.30 14.41 9.83
CA ASN A 170 8.11 15.58 10.11
C ASN A 170 9.26 15.64 9.09
N LEU A 171 9.04 16.40 8.02
CA LEU A 171 9.97 16.51 6.90
C LEU A 171 10.95 17.66 7.04
N THR A 172 10.61 18.68 7.83
CA THR A 172 11.33 19.95 7.84
C THR A 172 11.95 20.30 9.19
N GLY A 173 11.60 19.60 10.26
CA GLY A 173 12.11 19.87 11.60
C GLY A 173 11.76 21.26 12.15
N GLY A 174 10.68 21.87 11.63
CA GLY A 174 10.28 23.23 12.04
C GLY A 174 11.06 24.35 11.36
N GLN A 175 11.85 24.02 10.31
CA GLN A 175 12.55 25.04 9.53
C GLN A 175 11.57 25.90 8.71
N LEU A 176 12.01 27.10 8.33
CA LEU A 176 11.20 27.98 7.48
C LEU A 176 11.22 27.47 6.02
N ALA A 177 10.04 27.32 5.42
CA ALA A 177 9.90 27.10 3.99
C ALA A 177 9.38 28.40 3.34
N GLY A 178 10.21 29.06 2.55
CA GLY A 178 9.85 30.35 1.93
C GLY A 178 9.49 31.45 2.95
N GLY A 179 10.08 31.40 4.15
CA GLY A 179 9.78 32.37 5.23
C GLY A 179 8.57 32.01 6.10
N ILE A 180 7.88 30.90 5.82
CA ILE A 180 6.72 30.41 6.58
C ILE A 180 7.17 29.30 7.55
N PRO A 181 6.82 29.37 8.85
CA PRO A 181 7.09 28.28 9.80
C PRO A 181 6.42 26.98 9.38
N THR A 182 7.19 25.89 9.41
CA THR A 182 6.65 24.56 9.15
C THR A 182 6.34 23.81 10.45
N VAL A 183 5.39 22.93 10.37
CA VAL A 183 4.96 22.05 11.47
C VAL A 183 4.95 20.59 11.01
N ALA A 184 5.04 19.68 11.95
CA ALA A 184 4.85 18.26 11.62
C ALA A 184 3.40 17.97 11.22
N GLY A 185 3.22 17.29 10.09
CA GLY A 185 1.92 16.86 9.61
C GLY A 185 1.41 15.67 10.39
N GLN A 186 0.11 15.63 10.68
CA GLN A 186 -0.56 14.52 11.36
C GLN A 186 -1.87 14.18 10.66
N SER A 187 -2.19 12.89 10.61
CA SER A 187 -3.46 12.41 10.03
C SER A 187 -3.92 11.14 10.70
N ILE A 188 -5.21 10.88 10.59
CA ILE A 188 -5.83 9.60 10.96
C ILE A 188 -6.47 9.02 9.71
N ALA A 189 -6.29 7.72 9.50
CA ALA A 189 -6.86 7.00 8.39
C ALA A 189 -7.54 5.72 8.85
N ALA A 190 -8.47 5.24 8.03
CA ALA A 190 -9.11 3.94 8.18
C ALA A 190 -8.93 3.11 6.91
N ASP A 191 -8.92 1.78 7.05
CA ASP A 191 -8.94 0.86 5.93
C ASP A 191 -10.16 -0.06 6.06
N ILE A 192 -10.69 -0.50 4.91
CA ILE A 192 -11.75 -1.50 4.82
C ILE A 192 -11.26 -2.58 3.87
N SER A 193 -11.33 -3.83 4.31
CA SER A 193 -10.85 -4.94 3.51
C SER A 193 -11.77 -6.15 3.55
N ALA A 194 -11.70 -6.95 2.47
CA ALA A 194 -12.45 -8.17 2.30
C ALA A 194 -11.55 -9.27 1.75
N TYR A 195 -11.75 -10.49 2.18
CA TYR A 195 -11.02 -11.64 1.69
C TYR A 195 -11.96 -12.84 1.54
N TYR A 196 -11.86 -13.51 0.42
CA TYR A 196 -12.57 -14.75 0.12
C TYR A 196 -11.56 -15.82 -0.28
N THR A 197 -11.67 -17.02 0.30
CA THR A 197 -10.85 -18.16 -0.07
C THR A 197 -11.71 -19.42 -0.15
N ASN A 198 -11.46 -20.22 -1.15
CA ASN A 198 -12.21 -21.47 -1.36
C ASN A 198 -11.30 -22.55 -1.96
N PRO A 199 -11.04 -23.65 -1.22
CA PRO A 199 -10.37 -24.79 -1.80
C PRO A 199 -11.30 -25.46 -2.83
N ILE A 200 -10.83 -25.59 -4.06
CA ILE A 200 -11.53 -26.25 -5.16
C ILE A 200 -10.73 -27.44 -5.65
N ARG A 201 -11.40 -28.45 -6.17
CA ARG A 201 -10.73 -29.65 -6.71
C ARG A 201 -10.83 -29.70 -8.22
N ILE A 202 -9.69 -29.60 -8.90
CA ILE A 202 -9.61 -29.66 -10.37
C ILE A 202 -8.63 -30.76 -10.78
N GLY A 203 -9.09 -31.73 -11.57
CA GLY A 203 -8.24 -32.79 -12.08
C GLY A 203 -7.64 -33.70 -11.00
N GLY A 204 -8.30 -33.81 -9.83
CA GLY A 204 -7.85 -34.60 -8.68
C GLY A 204 -6.84 -33.89 -7.77
N LYS A 205 -6.49 -32.65 -8.07
CA LYS A 205 -5.61 -31.79 -7.23
C LYS A 205 -6.43 -30.75 -6.49
N ASP A 206 -6.06 -30.50 -5.26
CA ASP A 206 -6.62 -29.42 -4.46
C ASP A 206 -5.95 -28.11 -4.89
N ILE A 207 -6.76 -27.09 -5.13
CA ILE A 207 -6.35 -25.77 -5.59
C ILE A 207 -6.99 -24.74 -4.65
N ASP A 208 -6.18 -23.92 -4.03
CA ASP A 208 -6.64 -22.80 -3.23
C ASP A 208 -6.89 -21.60 -4.16
N LEU A 209 -8.14 -21.19 -4.26
CA LEU A 209 -8.54 -19.99 -4.98
C LEU A 209 -8.87 -18.90 -3.99
N ALA A 210 -8.26 -17.72 -4.14
CA ALA A 210 -8.52 -16.59 -3.27
C ALA A 210 -8.78 -15.30 -4.06
N PHE A 211 -9.63 -14.45 -3.47
CA PHE A 211 -9.91 -13.09 -3.92
C PHE A 211 -9.76 -12.13 -2.75
N GLY A 212 -9.21 -10.98 -3.00
CA GLY A 212 -9.01 -9.95 -1.99
C GLY A 212 -9.36 -8.56 -2.50
N GLY A 213 -9.83 -7.73 -1.58
CA GLY A 213 -10.04 -6.31 -1.83
C GLY A 213 -9.67 -5.51 -0.60
N ASN A 214 -9.03 -4.36 -0.81
CA ASN A 214 -8.66 -3.44 0.25
C ASN A 214 -8.75 -2.00 -0.25
N ILE A 215 -9.48 -1.15 0.47
CA ILE A 215 -9.40 0.30 0.33
C ILE A 215 -8.66 0.82 1.55
N SER A 216 -7.46 1.31 1.34
CA SER A 216 -6.57 1.76 2.41
C SER A 216 -6.41 3.27 2.44
N ASN A 217 -6.03 3.78 3.62
CA ASN A 217 -5.73 5.18 3.88
C ASN A 217 -6.91 6.14 3.62
N ILE A 218 -8.14 5.73 3.91
CA ILE A 218 -9.30 6.62 3.89
C ILE A 218 -9.18 7.56 5.09
N GLY A 219 -8.74 8.81 4.87
CA GLY A 219 -8.42 9.68 5.99
C GLY A 219 -8.37 11.15 5.67
N SER A 220 -8.01 11.94 6.68
CA SER A 220 -7.93 13.39 6.57
C SER A 220 -6.71 13.82 5.76
N LYS A 221 -6.84 14.94 5.06
CA LYS A 221 -5.72 15.63 4.41
C LYS A 221 -4.67 16.03 5.44
N LEU A 222 -3.41 16.08 5.02
CA LEU A 222 -2.26 16.43 5.84
C LEU A 222 -1.54 17.63 5.22
N GLY A 223 -1.08 18.57 6.06
CA GLY A 223 -0.31 19.73 5.65
C GLY A 223 0.86 19.96 6.60
N TYR A 224 1.85 20.72 6.13
CA TYR A 224 3.10 21.00 6.84
C TYR A 224 3.25 22.48 7.24
N THR A 225 2.24 23.29 6.97
CA THR A 225 2.16 24.70 7.43
C THR A 225 0.75 24.97 7.92
N GLU A 226 0.58 26.02 8.73
CA GLU A 226 -0.74 26.42 9.23
C GLU A 226 -1.59 27.11 8.15
N THR A 227 -0.94 27.66 7.12
CA THR A 227 -1.55 28.57 6.14
C THR A 227 -1.68 27.98 4.73
N SER A 228 -1.05 26.83 4.45
CA SER A 228 -1.12 26.21 3.12
C SER A 228 -2.28 25.23 3.01
N ASP A 229 -2.67 24.97 1.77
CA ASP A 229 -3.59 23.89 1.46
C ASP A 229 -3.01 22.56 1.89
N LYS A 230 -3.91 21.68 2.37
CA LYS A 230 -3.55 20.33 2.80
C LYS A 230 -3.68 19.36 1.63
N ASP A 231 -2.71 18.47 1.51
CA ASP A 231 -2.70 17.41 0.50
C ASP A 231 -3.47 16.18 0.97
N PHE A 232 -4.03 15.45 0.01
CA PHE A 232 -4.61 14.15 0.27
C PHE A 232 -3.54 13.15 0.69
N ILE A 233 -3.85 12.29 1.65
CA ILE A 233 -3.07 11.10 1.89
C ILE A 233 -3.37 10.06 0.79
N PRO A 234 -2.50 9.06 0.53
CA PRO A 234 -2.63 8.18 -0.62
C PRO A 234 -3.72 7.11 -0.42
N ILE A 235 -4.99 7.52 -0.59
CA ILE A 235 -6.13 6.59 -0.59
C ILE A 235 -5.97 5.63 -1.76
N ASN A 236 -5.91 4.33 -1.50
CA ASN A 236 -5.60 3.34 -2.52
C ASN A 236 -6.60 2.17 -2.51
N LEU A 237 -7.12 1.84 -3.68
CA LEU A 237 -7.89 0.63 -3.93
C LEU A 237 -6.95 -0.46 -4.44
N ARG A 238 -6.99 -1.63 -3.80
CA ARG A 238 -6.32 -2.84 -4.26
C ARG A 238 -7.35 -3.94 -4.44
N LEU A 239 -7.32 -4.59 -5.58
CA LEU A 239 -8.11 -5.78 -5.89
C LEU A 239 -7.17 -6.87 -6.37
N GLY A 240 -7.29 -8.07 -5.84
CA GLY A 240 -6.38 -9.14 -6.20
C GLY A 240 -7.02 -10.52 -6.22
N THR A 241 -6.35 -11.43 -6.92
CA THR A 241 -6.66 -12.86 -6.95
C THR A 241 -5.39 -13.67 -6.81
N ALA A 242 -5.51 -14.84 -6.19
CA ALA A 242 -4.42 -15.80 -6.11
C ALA A 242 -4.93 -17.22 -6.32
N ILE A 243 -4.09 -18.03 -6.94
CA ILE A 243 -4.31 -19.47 -7.11
C ILE A 243 -3.06 -20.19 -6.60
N GLY A 244 -3.24 -21.10 -5.66
CA GLY A 244 -2.19 -21.94 -5.11
C GLY A 244 -2.48 -23.41 -5.30
N THR A 245 -1.46 -24.24 -5.49
CA THR A 245 -1.60 -25.70 -5.50
C THR A 245 -0.34 -26.34 -4.91
N GLU A 246 -0.55 -27.37 -4.14
CA GLU A 246 0.52 -28.20 -3.61
C GLU A 246 0.70 -29.42 -4.54
N PHE A 247 1.91 -29.64 -5.00
CA PHE A 247 2.26 -30.80 -5.84
C PHE A 247 2.67 -32.00 -4.99
N ASP A 248 3.35 -31.74 -3.88
CA ASP A 248 3.79 -32.69 -2.86
C ASP A 248 4.07 -31.94 -1.54
N GLU A 249 4.52 -32.65 -0.49
CA GLU A 249 4.81 -32.07 0.85
C GLU A 249 5.83 -30.92 0.82
N TYR A 250 6.67 -30.83 -0.22
CA TYR A 250 7.78 -29.87 -0.28
C TYR A 250 7.61 -28.81 -1.37
N ASN A 251 6.70 -29.05 -2.32
CA ASN A 251 6.56 -28.22 -3.51
C ASN A 251 5.16 -27.61 -3.61
N LYS A 252 5.11 -26.29 -3.41
CA LYS A 252 3.91 -25.46 -3.61
C LYS A 252 4.18 -24.43 -4.68
N MET A 253 3.20 -24.18 -5.54
CA MET A 253 3.25 -23.11 -6.54
C MET A 253 2.03 -22.23 -6.39
N SER A 254 2.26 -20.90 -6.46
CA SER A 254 1.17 -19.93 -6.44
C SER A 254 1.35 -18.91 -7.54
N PHE A 255 0.23 -18.46 -8.10
CA PHE A 255 0.14 -17.31 -8.99
C PHE A 255 -0.77 -16.29 -8.33
N ALA A 256 -0.34 -15.03 -8.32
CA ALA A 256 -1.14 -13.94 -7.80
C ALA A 256 -1.12 -12.77 -8.79
N PHE A 257 -2.23 -12.04 -8.81
CA PHE A 257 -2.40 -10.85 -9.64
C PHE A 257 -3.18 -9.80 -8.86
N ASP A 258 -2.62 -8.59 -8.76
CA ASP A 258 -3.24 -7.46 -8.07
C ASP A 258 -3.38 -6.26 -9.02
N ILE A 259 -4.48 -5.54 -8.88
CA ILE A 259 -4.70 -4.24 -9.52
C ILE A 259 -4.73 -3.19 -8.42
N ASN A 260 -3.93 -2.15 -8.58
CA ASN A 260 -3.87 -1.01 -7.67
C ASN A 260 -4.34 0.26 -8.37
N LYS A 261 -5.17 1.04 -7.68
CA LYS A 261 -5.63 2.34 -8.17
C LYS A 261 -5.62 3.37 -7.04
N LEU A 262 -4.88 4.44 -7.24
CA LEU A 262 -4.93 5.59 -6.36
C LEU A 262 -6.29 6.31 -6.52
N LEU A 263 -7.01 6.53 -5.41
CA LEU A 263 -8.33 7.15 -5.37
C LEU A 263 -8.24 8.63 -4.95
N VAL A 264 -7.19 9.31 -5.36
CA VAL A 264 -6.95 10.73 -5.08
C VAL A 264 -7.28 11.53 -6.33
N PRO A 265 -8.00 12.65 -6.21
CA PRO A 265 -8.26 13.54 -7.33
C PRO A 265 -6.95 14.06 -7.95
N THR A 266 -6.94 14.23 -9.28
CA THR A 266 -5.86 14.98 -9.94
C THR A 266 -5.95 16.45 -9.51
N PRO A 267 -4.80 17.13 -9.34
CA PRO A 267 -4.80 18.57 -9.10
C PRO A 267 -5.54 19.31 -10.23
N PRO A 268 -6.26 20.40 -9.94
CA PRO A 268 -6.91 21.17 -11.00
C PRO A 268 -5.86 21.77 -11.94
N VAL A 269 -6.14 21.73 -13.23
CA VAL A 269 -5.33 22.41 -14.25
C VAL A 269 -5.80 23.86 -14.33
N TYR A 270 -4.95 24.78 -13.91
CA TYR A 270 -5.22 26.21 -14.06
C TYR A 270 -4.74 26.65 -15.46
N ASP A 271 -5.66 26.96 -16.33
CA ASP A 271 -5.38 27.52 -17.64
C ASP A 271 -5.04 29.01 -17.51
N GLY A 272 -3.99 29.45 -17.05
CA GLY A 272 -3.43 30.82 -16.94
C GLY A 272 -4.33 32.06 -17.15
N THR A 273 -5.64 31.87 -17.35
CA THR A 273 -6.63 32.93 -17.63
C THR A 273 -7.37 33.43 -16.39
N GLY A 274 -7.14 32.83 -15.21
CA GLY A 274 -7.64 33.34 -13.92
C GLY A 274 -9.16 33.39 -13.77
N THR A 275 -9.88 32.61 -14.54
CA THR A 275 -11.32 32.42 -14.40
C THR A 275 -11.59 30.99 -13.92
N ASP A 276 -12.10 30.86 -12.68
CA ASP A 276 -12.61 29.61 -12.09
C ASP A 276 -13.76 29.01 -12.92
#